data_2245ec3b03e66529dc98ed1985ed0e4b
#
_entry.id   2245ec3b03e66529dc98ed1985ed0e4b
#
_cell.length_a   1.000
_cell.length_b   1.000
_cell.length_c   1.000
_cell.angle_alpha   90.00
_cell.angle_beta   90.00
_cell.angle_gamma   90.00
#
_symmetry.space_group_name_H-M   'P 1'
#
loop_
_entity.id
_entity.type
_entity.pdbx_description
1 polymer ?
#
loop_
_entity_poly.entity_id
_entity_poly.type
_entity_poly.pdbx_seq_one_letter_code
_entity_poly.pdbx_strand_id
1 'polypeptide(L)'
;MCVTACEGVPPFSVCDEKGRSNTPRNNIRKTDFWRQRSPELMHDAKHRCLVPFSAFAEPARDSSWFRVPGEEVAFFAGVCMDWSGDRLKAQPGKKRRAREADDWLLYAFLTTEANSVVAPVHPDAMPVILTEPSECSEWLSGGAGSLRLQRPLPDTELVVIDGPK
;
A
#
# COMPACT_ATOMS: atom_id res chain seq x y z
N MET A 1 20.03 -4.36 3.87
CA MET A 1 20.00 -2.94 4.25
C MET A 1 18.52 -2.62 4.52
N CYS A 2 18.16 -2.31 5.76
CA CYS A 2 16.76 -1.97 6.08
C CYS A 2 16.57 -0.48 5.77
N VAL A 3 15.81 -0.17 4.74
CA VAL A 3 15.49 1.22 4.39
C VAL A 3 14.16 1.56 5.05
N THR A 4 14.12 2.59 5.86
CA THR A 4 12.87 3.08 6.45
C THR A 4 12.10 3.85 5.38
N ALA A 5 11.04 3.25 4.84
CA ALA A 5 10.15 3.90 3.88
C ALA A 5 9.01 4.62 4.61
N CYS A 6 8.55 5.72 4.05
CA CYS A 6 7.38 6.46 4.54
C CYS A 6 6.15 6.13 3.70
N GLU A 7 5.03 5.84 4.35
CA GLU A 7 3.76 5.58 3.69
C GLU A 7 3.27 6.79 2.90
N GLY A 8 2.74 6.53 1.71
CA GLY A 8 2.09 7.49 0.84
C GLY A 8 2.98 8.04 -0.27
N VAL A 9 2.76 7.56 -1.50
CA VAL A 9 3.31 8.21 -2.69
C VAL A 9 2.63 9.57 -2.89
N PRO A 10 3.36 10.61 -3.41
CA PRO A 10 2.74 11.89 -3.67
C PRO A 10 1.58 11.68 -4.65
N PRO A 11 0.47 12.39 -4.48
CA PRO A 11 -0.48 12.49 -5.56
C PRO A 11 0.30 13.06 -6.75
N PHE A 12 0.16 12.46 -7.94
CA PHE A 12 0.60 13.18 -9.12
C PHE A 12 -0.04 14.54 -9.05
N SER A 13 0.78 15.57 -9.10
CA SER A 13 0.32 16.94 -9.19
C SER A 13 -0.44 17.16 -10.48
N VAL A 14 -1.65 16.67 -10.51
CA VAL A 14 -2.71 17.41 -11.11
C VAL A 14 -3.13 18.33 -9.98
N CYS A 15 -2.47 19.46 -9.87
CA CYS A 15 -3.17 20.62 -9.39
C CYS A 15 -4.44 20.66 -10.22
N ASP A 16 -5.60 20.33 -9.64
CA ASP A 16 -6.79 20.84 -10.23
C ASP A 16 -6.58 22.37 -10.27
N GLU A 17 -7.16 23.03 -11.25
CA GLU A 17 -7.06 24.48 -11.45
C GLU A 17 -7.46 25.29 -10.20
N LYS A 18 -7.76 24.62 -9.08
CA LYS A 18 -8.21 25.16 -7.80
C LYS A 18 -7.24 24.94 -6.64
N GLY A 19 -6.02 24.46 -6.88
CA GLY A 19 -4.97 24.39 -5.85
C GLY A 19 -5.31 23.49 -4.66
N ARG A 20 -6.19 22.49 -4.84
CA ARG A 20 -6.60 21.61 -3.75
C ARG A 20 -5.55 20.55 -3.44
N SER A 21 -5.21 20.56 -2.20
CA SER A 21 -4.40 19.70 -1.37
C SER A 21 -4.02 18.34 -1.96
N ASN A 22 -2.74 18.19 -2.16
CA ASN A 22 -2.02 16.97 -2.43
C ASN A 22 -2.03 16.04 -1.19
N THR A 23 -3.12 15.33 -0.96
CA THR A 23 -3.12 14.27 0.06
C THR A 23 -2.34 13.08 -0.48
N PRO A 24 -1.24 12.65 0.17
CA PRO A 24 -0.52 11.44 -0.21
C PRO A 24 -1.48 10.25 -0.29
N ARG A 25 -1.33 9.42 -1.31
CA ARG A 25 -2.13 8.22 -1.48
C ARG A 25 -1.30 7.01 -1.11
N ASN A 26 -1.79 6.24 -0.16
CA ASN A 26 -1.20 4.97 0.25
C ASN A 26 -1.84 3.77 -0.44
N ASN A 27 -2.98 3.95 -1.13
CA ASN A 27 -3.73 2.90 -1.80
C ASN A 27 -3.81 3.16 -3.31
N ILE A 28 -3.48 2.17 -4.11
CA ILE A 28 -3.54 2.21 -5.58
C ILE A 28 -4.55 1.17 -6.07
N ARG A 29 -5.75 1.63 -6.41
CA ARG A 29 -6.80 0.75 -6.93
C ARG A 29 -6.86 0.76 -8.46
N LYS A 30 -6.84 1.94 -9.06
CA LYS A 30 -6.98 2.12 -10.51
C LYS A 30 -5.61 2.08 -11.17
N THR A 31 -5.05 0.88 -11.36
CA THR A 31 -3.74 0.71 -11.99
C THR A 31 -3.68 1.27 -13.41
N ASP A 32 -4.77 1.21 -14.19
CA ASP A 32 -4.82 1.81 -15.52
C ASP A 32 -4.62 3.33 -15.51
N PHE A 33 -5.18 4.02 -14.52
CA PHE A 33 -4.94 5.44 -14.32
C PHE A 33 -3.45 5.74 -14.04
N TRP A 34 -2.83 4.91 -13.21
CA TRP A 34 -1.42 5.06 -12.86
C TRP A 34 -0.49 4.67 -14.00
N ARG A 35 -0.84 3.63 -14.78
CA ARG A 35 -0.12 3.22 -16.00
C ARG A 35 -0.05 4.32 -17.03
N GLN A 36 -1.07 5.16 -17.15
CA GLN A 36 -1.08 6.28 -18.08
C GLN A 36 -0.26 7.48 -17.58
N ARG A 37 -0.18 7.69 -16.27
CA ARG A 37 0.47 8.87 -15.67
C ARG A 37 1.88 8.64 -15.17
N SER A 38 2.18 7.43 -14.79
CA SER A 38 3.50 6.99 -14.33
C SER A 38 3.71 5.54 -14.71
N PRO A 39 3.89 5.27 -16.01
CA PRO A 39 4.09 3.92 -16.49
C PRO A 39 5.29 3.25 -15.83
N GLU A 40 6.36 3.98 -15.53
CA GLU A 40 7.54 3.51 -14.81
C GLU A 40 7.19 2.95 -13.43
N LEU A 41 6.33 3.65 -12.66
CA LEU A 41 5.90 3.19 -11.33
C LEU A 41 5.13 1.85 -11.40
N MET A 42 4.42 1.63 -12.51
CA MET A 42 3.60 0.43 -12.70
C MET A 42 4.29 -0.71 -13.43
N HIS A 43 5.45 -0.47 -14.04
CA HIS A 43 6.12 -1.48 -14.86
C HIS A 43 7.55 -1.81 -14.41
N ASP A 44 8.28 -0.82 -13.90
CA ASP A 44 9.69 -1.03 -13.58
C ASP A 44 9.87 -1.77 -12.25
N ALA A 45 10.73 -2.79 -12.26
CA ALA A 45 11.06 -3.56 -11.07
C ALA A 45 11.65 -2.71 -9.93
N LYS A 46 12.38 -1.64 -10.25
CA LYS A 46 12.95 -0.71 -9.26
C LYS A 46 11.91 -0.01 -8.39
N HIS A 47 10.67 0.07 -8.88
CA HIS A 47 9.54 0.67 -8.16
C HIS A 47 8.65 -0.36 -7.47
N ARG A 48 9.02 -1.64 -7.48
CA ARG A 48 8.28 -2.69 -6.78
C ARG A 48 8.82 -2.90 -5.39
N CYS A 49 7.94 -3.05 -4.42
CA CYS A 49 8.31 -3.44 -3.06
C CYS A 49 7.27 -4.40 -2.49
N LEU A 50 7.63 -5.04 -1.41
CA LEU A 50 6.75 -5.82 -0.56
C LEU A 50 6.55 -5.06 0.74
N VAL A 51 5.31 -4.84 1.15
CA VAL A 51 4.98 -4.19 2.42
C VAL A 51 4.61 -5.28 3.42
N PRO A 52 5.48 -5.61 4.40
CA PRO A 52 5.23 -6.68 5.33
C PRO A 52 4.14 -6.29 6.34
N PHE A 53 3.29 -7.26 6.70
CA PHE A 53 2.31 -7.13 7.77
C PHE A 53 2.10 -8.46 8.49
N SER A 54 1.73 -8.40 9.77
CA SER A 54 1.26 -9.55 10.56
C SER A 54 -0.26 -9.57 10.69
N ALA A 55 -0.86 -8.37 10.69
CA ALA A 55 -2.30 -8.14 10.66
C ALA A 55 -2.58 -6.75 10.09
N PHE A 56 -3.77 -6.55 9.55
CA PHE A 56 -4.24 -5.23 9.11
C PHE A 56 -5.67 -4.98 9.59
N ALA A 57 -6.06 -3.72 9.66
CA ALA A 57 -7.37 -3.31 10.14
C ALA A 57 -8.17 -2.54 9.10
N GLU A 58 -9.47 -2.81 9.02
CA GLU A 58 -10.44 -2.11 8.18
C GLU A 58 -11.80 -2.03 8.91
N PRO A 59 -12.58 -0.98 8.72
CA PRO A 59 -12.16 0.37 8.35
C PRO A 59 -11.52 1.09 9.55
N ALA A 60 -11.19 2.39 9.40
CA ALA A 60 -10.50 3.15 10.44
C ALA A 60 -11.32 3.41 11.73
N ARG A 61 -12.64 3.19 11.74
CA ARG A 61 -13.50 3.26 12.93
C ARG A 61 -14.03 1.87 13.22
N ASP A 62 -13.98 1.46 14.50
CA ASP A 62 -14.41 0.14 14.97
C ASP A 62 -13.77 -0.99 14.13
N SER A 63 -12.45 -0.90 14.02
CA SER A 63 -11.66 -1.73 13.12
C SER A 63 -11.84 -3.22 13.40
N SER A 64 -12.20 -3.96 12.37
CA SER A 64 -11.99 -5.40 12.33
C SER A 64 -10.57 -5.69 11.88
N TRP A 65 -9.92 -6.64 12.53
CA TRP A 65 -8.56 -7.02 12.21
C TRP A 65 -8.54 -8.32 11.42
N PHE A 66 -7.62 -8.39 10.48
CA PHE A 66 -7.49 -9.51 9.56
C PHE A 66 -6.05 -10.02 9.54
N ARG A 67 -5.87 -11.32 9.39
CA ARG A 67 -4.55 -11.94 9.19
C ARG A 67 -4.65 -13.14 8.25
N VAL A 68 -3.52 -13.50 7.67
CA VAL A 68 -3.34 -14.75 6.93
C VAL A 68 -3.08 -15.87 7.94
N PRO A 69 -3.92 -16.92 8.02
CA PRO A 69 -3.74 -18.00 8.98
C PRO A 69 -2.46 -18.78 8.66
N GLY A 70 -1.70 -19.13 9.71
CA GLY A 70 -0.45 -19.89 9.57
C GLY A 70 0.79 -19.06 9.24
N GLU A 71 0.61 -17.81 8.82
CA GLU A 71 1.72 -16.92 8.49
C GLU A 71 1.99 -15.92 9.61
N GLU A 72 3.24 -15.79 10.04
CA GLU A 72 3.65 -14.72 10.96
C GLU A 72 3.73 -13.38 10.23
N VAL A 73 4.17 -13.41 8.96
CA VAL A 73 4.30 -12.24 8.09
C VAL A 73 3.81 -12.59 6.70
N ALA A 74 2.87 -11.80 6.19
CA ALA A 74 2.48 -11.80 4.78
C ALA A 74 2.84 -10.45 4.16
N PHE A 75 2.60 -10.26 2.86
CA PHE A 75 3.02 -9.07 2.15
C PHE A 75 1.90 -8.45 1.34
N PHE A 76 1.80 -7.12 1.37
CA PHE A 76 1.04 -6.41 0.35
C PHE A 76 1.91 -6.15 -0.88
N ALA A 77 1.31 -6.25 -2.07
CA ALA A 77 1.94 -5.85 -3.32
C ALA A 77 2.12 -4.32 -3.32
N GLY A 78 3.35 -3.87 -3.10
CA GLY A 78 3.68 -2.47 -2.95
C GLY A 78 4.40 -1.88 -4.15
N VAL A 79 4.31 -0.55 -4.27
CA VAL A 79 5.17 0.26 -5.13
C VAL A 79 5.90 1.29 -4.29
N CYS A 80 7.11 1.66 -4.70
CA CYS A 80 7.92 2.65 -4.00
C CYS A 80 8.60 3.60 -4.97
N MET A 81 8.94 4.78 -4.46
CA MET A 81 9.66 5.80 -5.23
C MET A 81 10.44 6.73 -4.32
N ASP A 82 11.57 7.18 -4.81
CA ASP A 82 12.27 8.30 -4.20
C ASP A 82 11.52 9.60 -4.48
N TRP A 83 11.44 10.45 -3.47
CA TRP A 83 10.78 11.74 -3.56
C TRP A 83 11.43 12.75 -2.63
N SER A 84 11.75 13.95 -3.14
CA SER A 84 12.30 15.05 -2.37
C SER A 84 11.24 16.12 -2.13
N GLY A 85 11.08 16.53 -0.88
CA GLY A 85 10.11 17.57 -0.53
C GLY A 85 9.74 17.62 0.95
N ASP A 86 8.85 18.53 1.28
CA ASP A 86 8.41 18.79 2.65
C ASP A 86 7.34 17.80 3.12
N ARG A 87 7.64 17.07 4.19
CA ARG A 87 6.66 16.21 4.88
C ARG A 87 6.55 16.55 6.36
N LEU A 88 5.39 16.18 6.93
CA LEU A 88 5.18 16.27 8.37
C LEU A 88 5.88 15.08 9.06
N LYS A 89 6.94 15.35 9.79
CA LYS A 89 7.71 14.37 10.57
C LYS A 89 7.38 14.47 12.06
N ALA A 90 7.19 13.33 12.70
CA ALA A 90 7.06 13.27 14.15
C ALA A 90 8.39 13.71 14.80
N GLN A 91 8.31 14.57 15.80
CA GLN A 91 9.47 15.00 16.55
C GLN A 91 9.47 14.33 17.93
N PRO A 92 10.59 13.72 18.37
CA PRO A 92 10.67 13.13 19.69
C PRO A 92 10.29 14.15 20.79
N GLY A 93 9.37 13.74 21.69
CA GLY A 93 8.91 14.58 22.80
C GLY A 93 7.95 15.73 22.44
N LYS A 94 7.54 15.90 21.18
CA LYS A 94 6.60 16.95 20.78
C LYS A 94 5.27 16.36 20.27
N LYS A 95 4.15 16.94 20.71
CA LYS A 95 2.80 16.58 20.24
C LYS A 95 2.53 17.02 18.78
N ARG A 96 3.22 18.03 18.28
CA ARG A 96 3.05 18.55 16.91
C ARG A 96 4.14 18.01 16.01
N ARG A 97 3.74 17.57 14.82
CA ARG A 97 4.65 17.25 13.73
C ARG A 97 5.20 18.54 13.13
N ALA A 98 6.48 18.53 12.73
CA ALA A 98 7.09 19.63 11.99
C ALA A 98 7.19 19.26 10.50
N ARG A 99 7.14 20.29 9.63
CA ARG A 99 7.52 20.12 8.23
C ARG A 99 9.03 20.04 8.13
N GLU A 100 9.50 19.07 7.41
CA GLU A 100 10.92 18.82 7.18
C GLU A 100 11.12 18.52 5.70
N ALA A 101 12.00 19.29 5.04
CA ALA A 101 12.45 19.01 3.69
C ALA A 101 13.53 17.93 3.78
N ASP A 102 13.32 16.83 3.08
CA ASP A 102 14.26 15.71 3.07
C ASP A 102 14.05 14.87 1.79
N ASP A 103 14.96 13.93 1.56
CA ASP A 103 14.80 12.87 0.59
C ASP A 103 14.10 11.68 1.25
N TRP A 104 12.99 11.27 0.68
CA TRP A 104 12.11 10.24 1.23
C TRP A 104 12.02 9.05 0.28
N LEU A 105 12.06 7.86 0.81
CA LEU A 105 11.54 6.70 0.11
C LEU A 105 10.06 6.54 0.48
N LEU A 106 9.19 6.77 -0.48
CA LEU A 106 7.75 6.65 -0.31
C LEU A 106 7.25 5.32 -0.85
N TYR A 107 6.23 4.77 -0.21
CA TYR A 107 5.56 3.57 -0.72
C TYR A 107 4.03 3.70 -0.67
N ALA A 108 3.38 2.95 -1.53
CA ALA A 108 1.95 2.67 -1.50
C ALA A 108 1.74 1.20 -1.85
N PHE A 109 0.57 0.66 -1.56
CA PHE A 109 0.25 -0.72 -1.95
C PHE A 109 -1.01 -0.77 -2.81
N LEU A 110 -1.12 -1.82 -3.61
CA LEU A 110 -2.27 -2.06 -4.46
C LEU A 110 -3.46 -2.49 -3.61
N THR A 111 -4.63 -2.04 -4.04
CA THR A 111 -5.92 -2.55 -3.53
C THR A 111 -6.74 -3.15 -4.66
N THR A 112 -7.63 -4.04 -4.29
CA THR A 112 -8.56 -4.74 -5.18
C THR A 112 -9.96 -4.72 -4.57
N GLU A 113 -10.94 -5.35 -5.19
CA GLU A 113 -12.27 -5.57 -4.60
C GLU A 113 -12.15 -6.40 -3.32
N ALA A 114 -13.06 -6.17 -2.39
CA ALA A 114 -13.11 -6.93 -1.15
C ALA A 114 -13.59 -8.37 -1.40
N ASN A 115 -12.94 -9.34 -0.76
CA ASN A 115 -13.46 -10.70 -0.67
C ASN A 115 -14.61 -10.79 0.35
N SER A 116 -15.25 -11.97 0.49
CA SER A 116 -16.41 -12.15 1.38
C SER A 116 -16.07 -11.97 2.88
N VAL A 117 -14.79 -12.05 3.25
CA VAL A 117 -14.33 -11.87 4.64
C VAL A 117 -14.21 -10.39 5.00
N VAL A 118 -13.74 -9.55 4.06
CA VAL A 118 -13.55 -8.11 4.25
C VAL A 118 -14.82 -7.32 3.93
N ALA A 119 -15.59 -7.72 2.92
CA ALA A 119 -16.74 -6.99 2.41
C ALA A 119 -17.79 -6.57 3.47
N PRO A 120 -18.07 -7.35 4.54
CA PRO A 120 -19.00 -6.93 5.58
C PRO A 120 -18.62 -5.65 6.31
N VAL A 121 -17.33 -5.32 6.38
CA VAL A 121 -16.80 -4.16 7.09
C VAL A 121 -16.25 -3.09 6.15
N HIS A 122 -15.70 -3.48 5.01
CA HIS A 122 -15.19 -2.58 3.98
C HIS A 122 -15.50 -3.12 2.57
N PRO A 123 -16.71 -2.88 2.04
CA PRO A 123 -17.16 -3.49 0.79
C PRO A 123 -16.40 -2.99 -0.45
N ASP A 124 -15.79 -1.80 -0.37
CA ASP A 124 -15.21 -1.15 -1.53
C ASP A 124 -13.84 -1.69 -1.94
N ALA A 125 -13.04 -2.15 -0.98
CA ALA A 125 -11.66 -2.55 -1.26
C ALA A 125 -11.04 -3.41 -0.17
N MET A 126 -9.99 -4.16 -0.55
CA MET A 126 -9.02 -4.77 0.34
C MET A 126 -7.60 -4.62 -0.23
N PRO A 127 -6.54 -4.72 0.57
CA PRO A 127 -5.18 -4.79 0.05
C PRO A 127 -4.97 -6.01 -0.83
N VAL A 128 -4.09 -5.88 -1.84
CA VAL A 128 -3.60 -7.04 -2.61
C VAL A 128 -2.56 -7.77 -1.75
N ILE A 129 -2.90 -8.97 -1.33
CA ILE A 129 -2.08 -9.81 -0.45
C ILE A 129 -1.39 -10.89 -1.29
N LEU A 130 -0.09 -11.07 -1.05
CA LEU A 130 0.75 -12.10 -1.65
C LEU A 130 1.16 -13.06 -0.54
N THR A 131 0.81 -14.33 -0.68
CA THR A 131 1.10 -15.40 0.28
C THR A 131 2.18 -16.34 -0.22
N GLU A 132 2.30 -16.50 -1.54
CA GLU A 132 3.26 -17.42 -2.14
C GLU A 132 4.59 -16.73 -2.48
N PRO A 133 5.74 -17.34 -2.17
CA PRO A 133 7.05 -16.80 -2.55
C PRO A 133 7.21 -16.56 -4.07
N SER A 134 6.56 -17.37 -4.89
CA SER A 134 6.53 -17.21 -6.34
C SER A 134 5.81 -15.93 -6.76
N GLU A 135 4.69 -15.58 -6.14
CA GLU A 135 3.95 -14.33 -6.37
C GLU A 135 4.78 -13.12 -5.93
N CYS A 136 5.44 -13.21 -4.78
CA CYS A 136 6.34 -12.17 -4.30
C CYS A 136 7.49 -11.93 -5.30
N SER A 137 8.09 -12.99 -5.81
CA SER A 137 9.15 -12.91 -6.81
C SER A 137 8.66 -12.34 -8.13
N GLU A 138 7.48 -12.76 -8.59
CA GLU A 138 6.84 -12.21 -9.78
C GLU A 138 6.53 -10.73 -9.62
N TRP A 139 5.96 -10.33 -8.48
CA TRP A 139 5.68 -8.94 -8.20
C TRP A 139 6.94 -8.08 -8.26
N LEU A 140 8.01 -8.49 -7.59
CA LEU A 140 9.29 -7.78 -7.55
C LEU A 140 10.00 -7.74 -8.90
N SER A 141 9.77 -8.69 -9.81
CA SER A 141 10.36 -8.67 -11.14
C SER A 141 9.79 -7.57 -12.04
N GLY A 142 8.65 -6.98 -11.69
CA GLY A 142 8.00 -5.91 -12.43
C GLY A 142 7.30 -6.39 -13.71
N GLY A 143 7.05 -5.43 -14.59
CA GLY A 143 6.39 -5.68 -15.85
C GLY A 143 4.85 -5.69 -15.77
N ALA A 144 4.21 -5.57 -16.93
CA ALA A 144 2.75 -5.52 -17.02
C ALA A 144 2.08 -6.83 -16.60
N GLY A 145 2.75 -7.97 -16.79
CA GLY A 145 2.24 -9.30 -16.43
C GLY A 145 1.97 -9.46 -14.95
N SER A 146 2.82 -8.87 -14.08
CA SER A 146 2.67 -8.97 -12.63
C SER A 146 1.41 -8.26 -12.09
N LEU A 147 0.78 -7.37 -12.88
CA LEU A 147 -0.47 -6.71 -12.50
C LEU A 147 -1.67 -7.68 -12.44
N ARG A 148 -1.56 -8.90 -12.98
CA ARG A 148 -2.53 -9.97 -12.78
C ARG A 148 -2.70 -10.38 -11.31
N LEU A 149 -1.68 -10.10 -10.48
CA LEU A 149 -1.71 -10.32 -9.04
C LEU A 149 -2.64 -9.34 -8.30
N GLN A 150 -3.14 -8.30 -8.96
CA GLN A 150 -4.16 -7.40 -8.42
C GLN A 150 -5.52 -8.10 -8.38
N ARG A 151 -5.67 -9.01 -7.45
CA ARG A 151 -6.85 -9.82 -7.21
C ARG A 151 -7.14 -9.95 -5.71
N PRO A 152 -8.37 -10.20 -5.29
CA PRO A 152 -8.65 -10.53 -3.90
C PRO A 152 -7.96 -11.83 -3.49
N LEU A 153 -7.57 -11.91 -2.22
CA LEU A 153 -7.14 -13.16 -1.63
C LEU A 153 -8.36 -14.10 -1.48
N PRO A 154 -8.24 -15.41 -1.70
CA PRO A 154 -9.30 -16.36 -1.43
C PRO A 154 -9.85 -16.25 0.00
N ASP A 155 -11.16 -16.39 0.18
CA ASP A 155 -11.83 -16.25 1.47
C ASP A 155 -11.24 -17.20 2.54
N THR A 156 -10.82 -18.39 2.11
CA THR A 156 -10.23 -19.42 2.99
C THR A 156 -8.83 -19.06 3.51
N GLU A 157 -8.18 -18.07 2.89
CA GLU A 157 -6.82 -17.64 3.23
C GLU A 157 -6.80 -16.36 4.08
N LEU A 158 -7.96 -15.91 4.57
CA LEU A 158 -8.05 -14.73 5.42
C LEU A 158 -9.01 -14.99 6.59
N VAL A 159 -8.63 -14.55 7.78
CA VAL A 159 -9.47 -14.68 8.98
C VAL A 159 -9.59 -13.35 9.72
N VAL A 160 -10.75 -13.15 10.36
CA VAL A 160 -10.97 -12.05 11.31
C VAL A 160 -10.37 -12.42 12.65
N ILE A 161 -9.73 -11.48 13.32
CA ILE A 161 -9.15 -11.62 14.66
C ILE A 161 -9.55 -10.46 15.56
N ASP A 162 -9.39 -10.60 16.87
CA ASP A 162 -9.70 -9.54 17.87
C ASP A 162 -8.66 -8.42 17.94
N GLY A 163 -7.69 -8.40 17.03
CA GLY A 163 -6.58 -7.47 16.99
C GLY A 163 -5.23 -8.16 17.23
N PRO A 164 -4.13 -7.47 16.96
CA PRO A 164 -2.80 -8.00 17.22
C PRO A 164 -2.60 -8.12 18.74
N LYS A 165 -2.06 -9.25 19.16
CA LYS A 165 -1.63 -9.48 20.55
C LYS A 165 -0.26 -8.89 20.78
#